data_0f00aca9ddf72dc10b3688d5d6899cae
#
_entry.id   0f00aca9ddf72dc10b3688d5d6899cae
#
_cell.length_a   1.000
_cell.length_b   1.000
_cell.length_c   1.000
_cell.angle_alpha   90.00
_cell.angle_beta   90.00
_cell.angle_gamma   90.00
#
_symmetry.space_group_name_H-M   'P 1'
#
loop_
_entity.id
_entity.type
_entity.pdbx_description
1 polymer ?
#
loop_
_entity_poly.entity_id
_entity_poly.type
_entity_poly.pdbx_seq_one_letter_code
_entity_poly.pdbx_strand_id
1 'polypeptide(L)'
;MISLIQAPHDTPLRIIDFKGGHGIRRRLLALGLHRNHIIELDSRSIFRGPVLIKDVTSDTSIALGRGIAQKIMVEIVGERK
;
A
#
# COMPACT_ATOMS: atom_id res chain seq x y z
N MET A 1 -4.51 -11.99 -4.19
CA MET A 1 -4.75 -10.59 -3.89
C MET A 1 -5.23 -10.45 -2.46
N ILE A 2 -4.57 -9.61 -1.70
CA ILE A 2 -4.90 -9.40 -0.30
C ILE A 2 -4.95 -7.91 0.00
N SER A 3 -5.53 -7.57 1.15
CA SER A 3 -5.50 -6.19 1.61
C SER A 3 -4.08 -5.83 2.04
N LEU A 4 -3.70 -4.58 1.82
CA LEU A 4 -2.38 -4.09 2.18
C LEU A 4 -2.03 -4.39 3.64
N ILE A 5 -2.99 -4.22 4.55
CA ILE A 5 -2.71 -4.42 5.97
C ILE A 5 -2.47 -5.89 6.33
N GLN A 6 -2.75 -6.81 5.41
CA GLN A 6 -2.51 -8.23 5.61
C GLN A 6 -1.24 -8.70 4.91
N ALA A 7 -0.58 -7.80 4.20
CA ALA A 7 0.60 -8.15 3.43
C ALA A 7 1.84 -8.23 4.31
N PRO A 8 2.86 -9.00 3.88
CA PRO A 8 4.11 -9.04 4.63
C PRO A 8 4.83 -7.70 4.55
N HIS A 9 5.57 -7.37 5.61
CA HIS A 9 6.33 -6.14 5.67
C HIS A 9 7.60 -6.26 4.84
N ASP A 10 8.08 -5.11 4.38
CA ASP A 10 9.37 -5.01 3.67
C ASP A 10 9.48 -5.94 2.47
N THR A 11 8.35 -6.16 1.82
CA THR A 11 8.25 -7.04 0.66
C THR A 11 7.63 -6.24 -0.48
N PRO A 12 8.19 -6.30 -1.69
CA PRO A 12 7.59 -5.56 -2.81
C PRO A 12 6.16 -6.03 -3.09
N LEU A 13 5.26 -5.07 -3.15
CA LEU A 13 3.85 -5.31 -3.37
C LEU A 13 3.38 -4.46 -4.53
N ARG A 14 2.56 -5.05 -5.40
CA ARG A 14 1.97 -4.31 -6.50
C ARG A 14 0.54 -3.95 -6.14
N ILE A 15 0.19 -2.69 -6.32
CA ILE A 15 -1.19 -2.26 -6.11
C ILE A 15 -2.04 -2.77 -7.27
N ILE A 16 -3.06 -3.56 -6.94
CA ILE A 16 -3.94 -4.16 -7.93
C ILE A 16 -5.23 -3.35 -8.07
N ASP A 17 -5.81 -2.97 -6.95
CA ASP A 17 -7.09 -2.28 -6.99
C ASP A 17 -7.32 -1.56 -5.66
N PHE A 18 -8.33 -0.72 -5.66
CA PHE A 18 -8.78 -0.02 -4.46
C PHE A 18 -10.25 -0.34 -4.25
N LYS A 19 -10.60 -0.73 -3.03
CA LYS A 19 -11.98 -0.92 -2.66
C LYS A 19 -12.54 0.40 -2.17
N GLY A 20 -13.83 0.59 -2.35
CA GLY A 20 -14.47 1.84 -1.95
C GLY A 20 -14.83 2.68 -3.15
N GLY A 21 -15.33 3.85 -2.90
CA GLY A 21 -15.83 4.72 -3.97
C GLY A 21 -14.76 5.59 -4.59
N HIS A 22 -15.22 6.47 -5.45
CA HIS A 22 -14.35 7.41 -6.15
C HIS A 22 -13.56 8.32 -5.22
N GLY A 23 -14.12 8.62 -4.05
CA GLY A 23 -13.44 9.50 -3.11
C GLY A 23 -12.11 8.93 -2.62
N ILE A 24 -12.13 7.63 -2.29
CA ILE A 24 -10.92 6.98 -1.83
C ILE A 24 -9.90 6.87 -2.94
N ARG A 25 -10.36 6.46 -4.12
CA ARG A 25 -9.48 6.32 -5.27
C ARG A 25 -8.81 7.64 -5.62
N ARG A 26 -9.58 8.71 -5.61
CA ARG A 26 -9.06 10.04 -5.92
C ARG A 26 -8.03 10.48 -4.88
N ARG A 27 -8.31 10.22 -3.61
CA ARG A 27 -7.40 10.58 -2.53
C ARG A 27 -6.07 9.86 -2.67
N LEU A 28 -6.11 8.56 -2.98
CA LEU A 28 -4.90 7.78 -3.12
C LEU A 28 -4.09 8.20 -4.34
N LEU A 29 -4.77 8.53 -5.43
CA LEU A 29 -4.08 9.05 -6.60
C LEU A 29 -3.38 10.37 -6.30
N ALA A 30 -4.01 11.22 -5.50
CA ALA A 30 -3.40 12.48 -5.10
C ALA A 30 -2.14 12.27 -4.27
N LEU A 31 -2.04 11.13 -3.61
CA LEU A 31 -0.84 10.78 -2.84
C LEU A 31 0.19 10.06 -3.68
N GLY A 32 -0.10 9.85 -4.96
CA GLY A 32 0.84 9.17 -5.85
C GLY A 32 0.68 7.67 -5.89
N LEU A 33 -0.38 7.15 -5.29
CA LEU A 33 -0.62 5.70 -5.27
C LEU A 33 -1.64 5.33 -6.34
N HIS A 34 -1.23 4.46 -7.26
CA HIS A 34 -2.11 4.03 -8.34
C HIS A 34 -1.82 2.59 -8.70
N ARG A 35 -2.66 2.03 -9.56
CA ARG A 35 -2.52 0.64 -9.97
C ARG A 35 -1.15 0.38 -10.57
N ASN A 36 -0.67 -0.82 -10.32
CA ASN A 36 0.62 -1.32 -10.81
C ASN A 36 1.81 -0.63 -10.17
N HIS A 37 1.57 0.22 -9.19
CA HIS A 37 2.63 0.87 -8.43
C HIS A 37 3.25 -0.14 -7.46
N ILE A 38 4.54 -0.11 -7.32
CA ILE A 38 5.24 -1.01 -6.39
C ILE A 38 5.51 -0.27 -5.08
N ILE A 39 5.03 -0.85 -4.00
CA ILE A 39 5.19 -0.27 -2.67
C ILE A 39 5.63 -1.37 -1.71
N GLU A 40 6.01 -0.96 -0.51
CA GLU A 40 6.32 -1.88 0.57
C GLU A 40 5.63 -1.41 1.82
N LEU A 41 5.16 -2.36 2.61
CA LEU A 41 4.59 -2.06 3.92
C LEU A 41 5.75 -1.96 4.89
N ASP A 42 5.95 -0.80 5.47
CA ASP A 42 7.06 -0.57 6.39
C ASP A 42 6.86 -1.39 7.67
N SER A 43 7.92 -2.03 8.14
CA SER A 43 7.86 -2.85 9.34
C SER A 43 7.40 -2.06 10.57
N ARG A 44 7.58 -0.75 10.56
CA ARG A 44 7.12 0.09 11.67
C ARG A 44 5.60 0.18 11.74
N SER A 45 4.91 -0.33 10.71
CA SER A 45 3.45 -0.34 10.68
C SER A 45 2.82 -1.45 11.52
N ILE A 46 3.61 -2.27 12.20
CA ILE A 46 3.07 -3.38 12.98
C ILE A 46 2.32 -2.91 14.21
N PHE A 47 2.57 -1.69 14.67
CA PHE A 47 1.89 -1.15 15.82
C PHE A 47 0.62 -0.43 15.41
N ARG A 48 -0.20 -0.12 16.37
CA ARG A 48 -1.43 0.64 16.12
C ARG A 48 -1.08 2.01 15.60
N GLY A 49 -1.99 2.59 14.83
CA GLY A 49 -1.80 3.91 14.30
C GLY A 49 -1.70 3.88 12.78
N PRO A 50 -1.14 4.92 12.20
CA PRO A 50 -1.05 5.01 10.75
C PRO A 50 -0.23 3.87 10.15
N VAL A 51 -0.63 3.45 8.97
CA VAL A 51 0.10 2.44 8.20
C VAL A 51 1.14 3.17 7.38
N LEU A 52 2.40 2.79 7.55
CA LEU A 52 3.49 3.41 6.82
C LEU A 52 3.79 2.61 5.56
N ILE A 53 3.75 3.29 4.44
CA ILE A 53 4.00 2.69 3.13
C ILE A 53 5.22 3.35 2.53
N LYS A 54 6.11 2.52 2.00
CA LYS A 54 7.29 3.00 1.33
C LYS A 54 7.08 2.88 -0.18
N ASP A 55 7.26 3.99 -0.88
CA ASP A 55 7.19 4.00 -2.34
C ASP A 55 8.58 3.66 -2.85
N VAL A 56 8.72 2.46 -3.38
CA VAL A 56 10.02 1.97 -3.81
C VAL A 56 10.59 2.79 -4.96
N THR A 57 9.73 3.24 -5.85
CA THR A 57 10.18 3.98 -7.03
C THR A 57 10.75 5.34 -6.69
N SER A 58 10.06 6.08 -5.84
CA SER A 58 10.48 7.46 -5.51
C SER A 58 11.22 7.57 -4.19
N ASP A 59 11.37 6.45 -3.49
CA ASP A 59 12.05 6.39 -2.20
C ASP A 59 11.44 7.36 -1.17
N THR A 60 10.13 7.44 -1.19
CA THR A 60 9.40 8.28 -0.24
C THR A 60 8.52 7.41 0.65
N SER A 61 8.11 7.96 1.79
CA SER A 61 7.24 7.26 2.72
C SER A 61 5.94 8.02 2.87
N ILE A 62 4.85 7.28 2.98
CA ILE A 62 3.52 7.83 3.11
C ILE A 62 2.84 7.18 4.31
N ALA A 63 2.17 7.97 5.13
CA ALA A 63 1.40 7.44 6.24
C ALA A 63 -0.08 7.52 5.90
N LEU A 64 -0.77 6.40 6.05
CA LEU A 64 -2.20 6.31 5.77
C LEU A 64 -2.95 5.82 6.99
N GLY A 65 -4.19 6.28 7.16
CA GLY A 65 -5.05 5.72 8.19
C GLY A 65 -5.35 4.26 7.87
N ARG A 66 -5.55 3.45 8.91
CA ARG A 66 -5.81 2.03 8.72
C ARG A 66 -7.06 1.77 7.90
N GLY A 67 -8.10 2.57 8.09
CA GLY A 67 -9.33 2.38 7.35
C GLY A 67 -9.14 2.53 5.85
N ILE A 68 -8.27 3.44 5.43
CA ILE A 68 -7.97 3.64 4.03
C ILE A 68 -7.02 2.56 3.54
N ALA A 69 -5.99 2.25 4.33
CA ALA A 69 -5.00 1.26 3.95
C ALA A 69 -5.62 -0.11 3.68
N GLN A 70 -6.61 -0.50 4.48
CA GLN A 70 -7.23 -1.81 4.29
C GLN A 70 -8.02 -1.92 2.99
N LYS A 71 -8.28 -0.81 2.33
CA LYS A 71 -9.01 -0.81 1.06
C LYS A 71 -8.08 -0.88 -0.14
N ILE A 72 -6.78 -0.90 0.10
CA ILE A 72 -5.81 -1.07 -0.98
C ILE A 72 -5.54 -2.56 -1.14
N MET A 73 -5.79 -3.08 -2.34
CA MET A 73 -5.58 -4.49 -2.62
C MET A 73 -4.26 -4.66 -3.35
N VAL A 74 -3.45 -5.58 -2.87
CA VAL A 74 -2.10 -5.78 -3.41
C VAL A 74 -1.84 -7.25 -3.69
N GLU A 75 -0.78 -7.49 -4.46
CA GLU A 75 -0.25 -8.84 -4.63
C GLU A 75 1.24 -8.77 -4.37
N ILE A 76 1.80 -9.89 -3.92
CA ILE A 76 3.23 -9.97 -3.63
C ILE A 76 3.98 -10.10 -4.94
N VAL A 77 5.03 -9.31 -5.11
CA VAL A 77 5.84 -9.28 -6.34
C VAL A 77 7.26 -9.70 -5.99
N GLY A 78 8.00 -10.15 -6.99
CA GLY A 78 9.43 -10.31 -6.86
C GLY A 78 9.89 -11.49 -6.03
N GLU A 79 9.20 -12.51 -6.11
CA GLU A 79 9.69 -13.76 -5.56
C GLU A 79 10.87 -14.21 -6.35
N ARG A 80 11.61 -14.30 -6.55
CA ARG A 80 12.41 -14.65 -7.23
C ARG A 80 13.16 -15.37 -7.13
N LYS A 81 13.20 -15.73 -7.32
CA LYS A 81 13.89 -16.29 -7.36
C LYS A 81 14.36 -16.54 -7.75
#